data_e91e9b4761a8501c9adec044dec3f889
#
_entry.id   e91e9b4761a8501c9adec044dec3f889
#
_cell.length_a   1.000
_cell.length_b   1.000
_cell.length_c   1.000
_cell.angle_alpha   90.00
_cell.angle_beta   90.00
_cell.angle_gamma   90.00
#
_symmetry.space_group_name_H-M   'P 1'
#
loop_
_entity.id
_entity.type
_entity.pdbx_description
1 polymer ?
#
loop_
_entity_poly.entity_id
_entity_poly.type
_entity_poly.pdbx_seq_one_letter_code
_entity_poly.pdbx_strand_id
1 'polypeptide(L)'
;MARDFGQNYLMSLQETGNPIIYTNGDNDTFPLWYNQETEGFRTDARTCNLSYLQTDWYIDQMKRPAYDSPSLPITWDRMEYVEGTNEYVPVRPEYKKSIDALYAEAEKQALNGNTEALINVKKEFGENPYELKNILKYWVRSKNQDLKVIPTDSIVMKVDKEAVRRSGMMIPGDSIPDYMHISLKGKRALYKSELMMLEMLSEANWERPIYI
;
A
#
# COMPACT_ATOMS: atom_id res chain seq x y z
N MET A 1 30.69 2.69 -12.36
CA MET A 1 29.37 2.67 -13.05
C MET A 1 28.24 2.14 -12.14
N ALA A 2 28.24 0.86 -11.69
CA ALA A 2 27.19 0.36 -10.77
C ALA A 2 27.12 1.13 -9.44
N ARG A 3 28.30 1.40 -8.83
CA ARG A 3 28.41 2.20 -7.62
C ARG A 3 27.78 3.58 -7.78
N ASP A 4 28.17 4.30 -8.82
CA ASP A 4 27.70 5.68 -9.06
C ASP A 4 26.21 5.72 -9.38
N PHE A 5 25.70 4.72 -10.10
CA PHE A 5 24.27 4.54 -10.34
C PHE A 5 23.51 4.41 -9.01
N GLY A 6 23.90 3.46 -8.15
CA GLY A 6 23.26 3.26 -6.86
C GLY A 6 23.37 4.48 -5.95
N GLN A 7 24.51 5.16 -5.94
CA GLN A 7 24.71 6.37 -5.16
C GLN A 7 23.79 7.51 -5.64
N ASN A 8 23.71 7.75 -6.95
CA ASN A 8 22.83 8.78 -7.50
C ASN A 8 21.33 8.47 -7.19
N TYR A 9 20.95 7.20 -7.26
CA TYR A 9 19.59 6.78 -6.93
C TYR A 9 19.25 7.06 -5.46
N LEU A 10 20.12 6.67 -4.54
CA LEU A 10 19.97 6.92 -3.11
C LEU A 10 20.01 8.42 -2.76
N MET A 11 20.81 9.21 -3.48
CA MET A 11 20.87 10.67 -3.32
C MET A 11 19.61 11.38 -3.78
N SER A 12 18.84 10.80 -4.69
CA SER A 12 17.58 11.41 -5.15
C SER A 12 16.44 11.30 -4.14
N LEU A 13 16.63 10.48 -3.09
CA LEU A 13 15.64 10.31 -2.04
C LEU A 13 15.70 11.47 -1.05
N GLN A 14 14.57 11.81 -0.45
CA GLN A 14 14.51 12.76 0.65
C GLN A 14 15.48 12.36 1.76
N GLU A 15 16.20 13.34 2.35
CA GLU A 15 17.24 13.09 3.35
C GLU A 15 16.68 12.65 4.71
N THR A 16 15.41 12.91 4.96
CA THR A 16 14.73 12.61 6.22
C THR A 16 13.51 11.73 6.01
N GLY A 17 12.98 11.16 7.10
CA GLY A 17 11.73 10.38 7.06
C GLY A 17 11.92 8.90 6.73
N ASN A 18 13.15 8.40 6.70
CA ASN A 18 13.47 6.98 6.44
C ASN A 18 12.78 6.47 5.16
N PRO A 19 13.12 7.01 3.99
CA PRO A 19 12.40 6.73 2.75
C PRO A 19 12.41 5.26 2.37
N ILE A 20 11.35 4.83 1.71
CA ILE A 20 11.23 3.50 1.09
C ILE A 20 11.42 3.68 -0.41
N ILE A 21 12.32 2.90 -1.01
CA ILE A 21 12.47 2.85 -2.46
C ILE A 21 12.20 1.45 -2.97
N TYR A 22 11.23 1.33 -3.88
CA TYR A 22 10.97 0.09 -4.60
C TYR A 22 11.91 -0.03 -5.79
N THR A 23 12.48 -1.22 -5.97
CA THR A 23 13.35 -1.57 -7.09
C THR A 23 12.78 -2.78 -7.82
N ASN A 24 12.96 -2.83 -9.15
CA ASN A 24 12.41 -3.88 -9.97
C ASN A 24 13.52 -4.81 -10.49
N GLY A 25 13.83 -5.84 -9.69
CA GLY A 25 14.84 -6.85 -10.01
C GLY A 25 16.25 -6.48 -9.58
N ASP A 26 17.20 -7.33 -9.95
CA ASP A 26 18.57 -7.33 -9.41
C ASP A 26 19.39 -6.13 -9.90
N ASN A 27 19.23 -5.75 -11.17
CA ASN A 27 20.00 -4.66 -11.77
C ASN A 27 19.76 -3.31 -11.10
N ASP A 28 18.53 -3.08 -10.60
CA ASP A 28 18.19 -1.87 -9.87
C ASP A 28 18.55 -1.99 -8.39
N THR A 29 18.44 -3.19 -7.82
CA THR A 29 18.58 -3.43 -6.38
C THR A 29 20.05 -3.51 -5.95
N PHE A 30 20.86 -4.33 -6.64
CA PHE A 30 22.23 -4.62 -6.18
C PHE A 30 23.16 -3.40 -6.14
N PRO A 31 23.07 -2.43 -7.06
CA PRO A 31 23.83 -1.20 -6.92
C PRO A 31 23.49 -0.38 -5.67
N LEU A 32 22.21 -0.38 -5.25
CA LEU A 32 21.77 0.30 -4.04
C LEU A 32 22.30 -0.44 -2.80
N TRP A 33 22.06 -1.76 -2.74
CA TRP A 33 22.59 -2.58 -1.64
C TRP A 33 24.10 -2.49 -1.53
N TYR A 34 24.85 -2.49 -2.64
CA TYR A 34 26.29 -2.29 -2.61
C TYR A 34 26.68 -1.01 -1.84
N ASN A 35 26.04 0.12 -2.17
CA ASN A 35 26.33 1.38 -1.48
C ASN A 35 25.92 1.34 0.00
N GLN A 36 24.80 0.69 0.34
CA GLN A 36 24.35 0.58 1.72
C GLN A 36 25.20 -0.38 2.53
N GLU A 37 25.52 -1.58 2.00
CA GLU A 37 26.21 -2.65 2.70
C GLU A 37 27.72 -2.41 2.83
N THR A 38 28.36 -1.86 1.78
CA THR A 38 29.82 -1.72 1.76
C THR A 38 30.29 -0.32 2.10
N GLU A 39 29.52 0.70 1.80
CA GLU A 39 29.92 2.09 2.00
C GLU A 39 29.17 2.77 3.15
N GLY A 40 28.16 2.11 3.72
CA GLY A 40 27.31 2.69 4.78
C GLY A 40 26.54 3.92 4.30
N PHE A 41 26.24 4.00 2.99
CA PHE A 41 25.64 5.18 2.39
C PHE A 41 24.11 5.07 2.38
N ARG A 42 23.41 6.08 2.95
CA ARG A 42 21.93 6.15 3.02
C ARG A 42 21.30 4.89 3.63
N THR A 43 21.87 4.44 4.74
CA THR A 43 21.35 3.29 5.52
C THR A 43 20.02 3.58 6.21
N ASP A 44 19.58 4.84 6.21
CA ASP A 44 18.26 5.31 6.61
C ASP A 44 17.16 4.94 5.60
N ALA A 45 17.52 4.82 4.31
CA ALA A 45 16.60 4.44 3.25
C ALA A 45 16.41 2.92 3.19
N ARG A 46 15.17 2.46 2.96
CA ARG A 46 14.89 1.03 2.80
C ARG A 46 14.73 0.67 1.34
N THR A 47 15.71 -0.02 0.79
CA THR A 47 15.62 -0.61 -0.55
C THR A 47 14.75 -1.88 -0.50
N CYS A 48 13.66 -1.90 -1.25
CA CYS A 48 12.70 -2.99 -1.28
C CYS A 48 12.57 -3.55 -2.70
N ASN A 49 13.07 -4.77 -2.93
CA ASN A 49 13.00 -5.44 -4.22
C ASN A 49 11.61 -6.06 -4.43
N LEU A 50 10.91 -5.62 -5.47
CA LEU A 50 9.55 -6.07 -5.80
C LEU A 50 9.49 -7.55 -6.20
N SER A 51 10.53 -8.08 -6.84
CA SER A 51 10.57 -9.51 -7.20
C SER A 51 10.65 -10.39 -5.95
N TYR A 52 11.46 -10.00 -4.97
CA TYR A 52 11.57 -10.73 -3.71
C TYR A 52 10.39 -10.50 -2.78
N LEU A 53 9.70 -9.36 -2.88
CA LEU A 53 8.51 -9.06 -2.09
C LEU A 53 7.33 -10.02 -2.39
N GLN A 54 7.43 -10.84 -3.43
CA GLN A 54 6.51 -11.95 -3.70
C GLN A 54 6.71 -13.13 -2.75
N THR A 55 7.85 -13.19 -2.02
CA THR A 55 8.22 -14.31 -1.16
C THR A 55 8.02 -13.98 0.33
N ASP A 56 7.60 -14.97 1.10
CA ASP A 56 7.32 -14.79 2.53
C ASP A 56 8.59 -14.49 3.35
N TRP A 57 9.72 -15.12 3.04
CA TRP A 57 10.98 -14.89 3.74
C TRP A 57 11.46 -13.44 3.60
N TYR A 58 11.25 -12.83 2.43
CA TYR A 58 11.65 -11.44 2.21
C TYR A 58 10.68 -10.47 2.92
N ILE A 59 9.39 -10.77 2.94
CA ILE A 59 8.42 -9.99 3.73
C ILE A 59 8.80 -10.05 5.22
N ASP A 60 9.20 -11.24 5.74
CA ASP A 60 9.70 -11.37 7.11
C ASP A 60 10.93 -10.49 7.38
N GLN A 61 11.83 -10.34 6.40
CA GLN A 61 12.97 -9.42 6.50
C GLN A 61 12.52 -7.95 6.52
N MET A 62 11.58 -7.59 5.65
CA MET A 62 11.08 -6.22 5.57
C MET A 62 10.35 -5.77 6.85
N LYS A 63 9.78 -6.70 7.58
CA LYS A 63 9.15 -6.47 8.91
C LYS A 63 10.16 -6.28 10.05
N ARG A 64 11.44 -6.31 9.77
CA ARG A 64 12.51 -6.06 10.75
C ARG A 64 13.25 -4.78 10.40
N PRO A 65 13.76 -4.04 11.39
CA PRO A 65 14.65 -2.92 11.12
C PRO A 65 15.95 -3.42 10.45
N ALA A 66 16.54 -2.57 9.64
CA ALA A 66 17.86 -2.83 9.06
C ALA A 66 18.68 -1.54 9.06
N TYR A 67 19.87 -1.57 9.63
CA TYR A 67 20.71 -0.39 9.85
C TYR A 67 19.94 0.73 10.56
N ASP A 68 19.92 1.93 9.98
CA ASP A 68 19.21 3.10 10.51
C ASP A 68 17.75 3.16 10.04
N SER A 69 17.34 2.21 9.19
CA SER A 69 15.95 2.15 8.67
C SER A 69 15.06 1.32 9.58
N PRO A 70 13.93 1.85 10.05
CA PRO A 70 12.95 1.08 10.79
C PRO A 70 12.31 -0.01 9.91
N SER A 71 11.59 -0.95 10.54
CA SER A 71 10.78 -1.94 9.84
C SER A 71 9.83 -1.28 8.85
N LEU A 72 9.56 -1.96 7.74
CA LEU A 72 8.51 -1.50 6.82
C LEU A 72 7.12 -1.64 7.47
N PRO A 73 6.19 -0.74 7.15
CA PRO A 73 4.85 -0.73 7.74
C PRO A 73 3.97 -1.84 7.13
N ILE A 74 4.22 -3.07 7.54
CA ILE A 74 3.47 -4.27 7.13
C ILE A 74 2.81 -4.84 8.37
N THR A 75 1.47 -4.74 8.46
CA THR A 75 0.69 -5.21 9.61
C THR A 75 0.19 -6.64 9.46
N TRP A 76 0.32 -7.24 8.27
CA TRP A 76 -0.17 -8.58 8.00
C TRP A 76 0.53 -9.61 8.89
N ASP A 77 -0.24 -10.54 9.44
CA ASP A 77 0.29 -11.71 10.11
C ASP A 77 0.93 -12.68 9.12
N ARG A 78 1.91 -13.48 9.58
CA ARG A 78 2.61 -14.42 8.71
C ARG A 78 1.67 -15.34 7.93
N MET A 79 0.58 -15.76 8.55
CA MET A 79 -0.43 -16.63 7.91
C MET A 79 -1.18 -15.94 6.76
N GLU A 80 -1.09 -14.62 6.64
CA GLU A 80 -1.72 -13.86 5.56
C GLU A 80 -0.85 -13.72 4.31
N TYR A 81 0.46 -14.01 4.41
CA TYR A 81 1.40 -13.90 3.27
C TYR A 81 2.33 -15.11 3.09
N VAL A 82 2.25 -16.14 3.95
CA VAL A 82 3.02 -17.37 3.76
C VAL A 82 2.75 -17.96 2.38
N GLU A 83 3.72 -18.70 1.85
CA GLU A 83 3.59 -19.36 0.54
C GLU A 83 2.23 -20.08 0.39
N GLY A 84 1.59 -19.89 -0.75
CA GLY A 84 0.22 -20.39 -1.02
C GLY A 84 -0.91 -19.51 -0.49
N THR A 85 -0.62 -18.42 0.25
CA THR A 85 -1.64 -17.52 0.77
C THR A 85 -1.53 -16.13 0.12
N ASN A 86 -2.66 -15.61 -0.37
CA ASN A 86 -2.75 -14.31 -1.04
C ASN A 86 -1.67 -14.09 -2.12
N GLU A 87 -1.36 -15.13 -2.89
CA GLU A 87 -0.40 -15.05 -4.00
C GLU A 87 -0.85 -14.02 -5.04
N TYR A 88 -2.16 -13.93 -5.23
CA TYR A 88 -2.81 -12.88 -6.00
C TYR A 88 -4.25 -12.68 -5.52
N VAL A 89 -4.80 -11.50 -5.76
CA VAL A 89 -6.21 -11.17 -5.52
C VAL A 89 -6.81 -10.63 -6.81
N PRO A 90 -7.92 -11.21 -7.34
CA PRO A 90 -8.55 -10.77 -8.57
C PRO A 90 -9.11 -9.35 -8.46
N VAL A 91 -8.97 -8.55 -9.52
CA VAL A 91 -9.67 -7.27 -9.67
C VAL A 91 -10.98 -7.53 -10.41
N ARG A 92 -12.11 -7.18 -9.76
CA ARG A 92 -13.48 -7.45 -10.21
C ARG A 92 -14.34 -6.18 -10.16
N PRO A 93 -14.14 -5.23 -11.10
CA PRO A 93 -14.85 -3.95 -11.09
C PRO A 93 -16.37 -4.11 -11.25
N GLU A 94 -16.84 -5.24 -11.78
CA GLU A 94 -18.25 -5.57 -11.91
C GLU A 94 -18.99 -5.61 -10.56
N TYR A 95 -18.28 -5.91 -9.47
CA TYR A 95 -18.86 -5.90 -8.12
C TYR A 95 -19.27 -4.49 -7.66
N LYS A 96 -18.62 -3.46 -8.20
CA LYS A 96 -18.89 -2.06 -7.84
C LYS A 96 -20.37 -1.71 -7.91
N LYS A 97 -21.05 -2.11 -8.99
CA LYS A 97 -22.47 -1.81 -9.17
C LYS A 97 -23.36 -2.40 -8.07
N SER A 98 -23.05 -3.62 -7.64
CA SER A 98 -23.82 -4.29 -6.58
C SER A 98 -23.56 -3.66 -5.21
N ILE A 99 -22.32 -3.25 -4.96
CA ILE A 99 -21.92 -2.58 -3.71
C ILE A 99 -22.58 -1.19 -3.65
N ASP A 100 -22.50 -0.41 -4.73
CA ASP A 100 -23.13 0.91 -4.80
C ASP A 100 -24.66 0.81 -4.56
N ALA A 101 -25.32 -0.20 -5.14
CA ALA A 101 -26.74 -0.44 -4.92
C ALA A 101 -27.05 -0.83 -3.46
N LEU A 102 -26.19 -1.62 -2.83
CA LEU A 102 -26.32 -2.01 -1.42
C LEU A 102 -26.24 -0.80 -0.49
N TYR A 103 -25.27 0.09 -0.70
CA TYR A 103 -25.13 1.33 0.08
C TYR A 103 -26.31 2.27 -0.16
N ALA A 104 -26.74 2.48 -1.41
CA ALA A 104 -27.86 3.34 -1.73
C ALA A 104 -29.17 2.86 -1.09
N GLU A 105 -29.42 1.55 -1.08
CA GLU A 105 -30.62 0.99 -0.43
C GLU A 105 -30.54 1.16 1.11
N ALA A 106 -29.37 0.90 1.70
CA ALA A 106 -29.18 1.07 3.13
C ALA A 106 -29.31 2.54 3.58
N GLU A 107 -28.82 3.49 2.79
CA GLU A 107 -29.00 4.93 3.03
C GLU A 107 -30.47 5.33 2.93
N LYS A 108 -31.20 4.83 1.94
CA LYS A 108 -32.66 5.07 1.79
C LYS A 108 -33.42 4.54 3.00
N GLN A 109 -33.09 3.36 3.50
CA GLN A 109 -33.70 2.79 4.70
C GLN A 109 -33.39 3.64 5.94
N ALA A 110 -32.16 4.14 6.07
CA ALA A 110 -31.77 5.02 7.18
C ALA A 110 -32.57 6.35 7.18
N LEU A 111 -32.80 6.93 6.01
CA LEU A 111 -33.63 8.13 5.86
C LEU A 111 -35.11 7.89 6.27
N ASN A 112 -35.59 6.65 6.15
CA ASN A 112 -36.92 6.24 6.58
C ASN A 112 -36.98 5.76 8.05
N GLY A 113 -35.90 6.00 8.84
CA GLY A 113 -35.82 5.69 10.26
C GLY A 113 -35.20 4.33 10.60
N ASN A 114 -34.89 3.50 9.60
CA ASN A 114 -34.15 2.22 9.82
C ASN A 114 -32.65 2.41 9.57
N THR A 115 -31.91 2.80 10.59
CA THR A 115 -30.46 3.02 10.50
C THR A 115 -29.64 1.73 10.58
N GLU A 116 -30.24 0.63 11.03
CA GLU A 116 -29.52 -0.65 11.27
C GLU A 116 -28.91 -1.22 9.99
N ALA A 117 -29.63 -1.12 8.86
CA ALA A 117 -29.12 -1.59 7.57
C ALA A 117 -27.83 -0.87 7.17
N LEU A 118 -27.78 0.45 7.32
CA LEU A 118 -26.60 1.25 7.00
C LEU A 118 -25.44 0.96 7.95
N ILE A 119 -25.71 0.77 9.23
CA ILE A 119 -24.70 0.37 10.22
C ILE A 119 -24.07 -0.98 9.85
N ASN A 120 -24.90 -1.96 9.45
CA ASN A 120 -24.43 -3.29 9.08
C ASN A 120 -23.57 -3.27 7.82
N VAL A 121 -23.99 -2.57 6.76
CA VAL A 121 -23.20 -2.42 5.54
C VAL A 121 -21.86 -1.72 5.81
N LYS A 122 -21.85 -0.66 6.60
CA LYS A 122 -20.61 0.02 6.99
C LYS A 122 -19.70 -0.83 7.88
N LYS A 123 -20.26 -1.69 8.71
CA LYS A 123 -19.51 -2.64 9.51
C LYS A 123 -18.84 -3.72 8.66
N GLU A 124 -19.48 -4.12 7.56
CA GLU A 124 -19.01 -5.17 6.65
C GLU A 124 -17.97 -4.66 5.65
N PHE A 125 -18.11 -3.43 5.13
CA PHE A 125 -17.26 -2.91 4.05
C PHE A 125 -16.61 -1.56 4.33
N GLY A 126 -16.86 -0.97 5.50
CA GLY A 126 -16.36 0.35 5.90
C GLY A 126 -17.25 1.52 5.48
N GLU A 127 -16.84 2.73 5.84
CA GLU A 127 -17.58 3.96 5.45
C GLU A 127 -17.53 4.21 3.93
N ASN A 128 -16.37 3.96 3.32
CA ASN A 128 -16.17 4.00 1.89
C ASN A 128 -15.57 2.66 1.46
N PRO A 129 -16.34 1.79 0.78
CA PRO A 129 -15.86 0.44 0.41
C PRO A 129 -14.70 0.44 -0.58
N TYR A 130 -14.40 1.58 -1.21
CA TYR A 130 -13.35 1.74 -2.22
C TYR A 130 -12.11 2.45 -1.67
N GLU A 131 -12.11 2.80 -0.40
CA GLU A 131 -10.93 3.33 0.26
C GLU A 131 -9.89 2.21 0.47
N LEU A 132 -8.62 2.49 0.19
CA LEU A 132 -7.53 1.52 0.24
C LEU A 132 -7.52 0.70 1.53
N LYS A 133 -7.64 1.36 2.67
CA LYS A 133 -7.67 0.72 3.99
C LYS A 133 -8.83 -0.28 4.14
N ASN A 134 -10.00 0.07 3.61
CA ASN A 134 -11.18 -0.79 3.65
C ASN A 134 -11.07 -1.95 2.66
N ILE A 135 -10.50 -1.72 1.47
CA ILE A 135 -10.21 -2.80 0.51
C ILE A 135 -9.27 -3.82 1.12
N LEU A 136 -8.17 -3.37 1.70
CA LEU A 136 -7.21 -4.28 2.35
C LEU A 136 -7.87 -5.06 3.49
N LYS A 137 -8.61 -4.39 4.37
CA LYS A 137 -9.21 -4.99 5.56
C LYS A 137 -10.35 -5.94 5.27
N TYR A 138 -11.31 -5.53 4.46
CA TYR A 138 -12.60 -6.25 4.33
C TYR A 138 -12.65 -7.16 3.13
N TRP A 139 -11.83 -6.94 2.10
CA TRP A 139 -11.80 -7.71 0.88
C TRP A 139 -10.53 -8.58 0.79
N VAL A 140 -9.37 -7.99 0.70
CA VAL A 140 -8.09 -8.71 0.49
C VAL A 140 -7.79 -9.65 1.67
N ARG A 141 -7.94 -9.17 2.90
CA ARG A 141 -7.71 -9.95 4.14
C ARG A 141 -8.96 -10.69 4.63
N SER A 142 -10.02 -10.74 3.81
CA SER A 142 -11.23 -11.47 4.20
C SER A 142 -10.94 -12.95 4.43
N LYS A 143 -11.57 -13.51 5.47
CA LYS A 143 -11.60 -14.96 5.71
C LYS A 143 -12.59 -15.68 4.80
N ASN A 144 -13.57 -14.95 4.26
CA ASN A 144 -14.51 -15.46 3.28
C ASN A 144 -13.86 -15.40 1.89
N GLN A 145 -13.66 -16.56 1.26
CA GLN A 145 -13.00 -16.66 -0.05
C GLN A 145 -13.79 -15.96 -1.16
N ASP A 146 -15.13 -15.88 -1.06
CA ASP A 146 -15.97 -15.21 -2.04
C ASP A 146 -15.80 -13.68 -2.03
N LEU A 147 -15.29 -13.13 -0.92
CA LEU A 147 -14.97 -11.71 -0.76
C LEU A 147 -13.50 -11.39 -1.07
N LYS A 148 -12.66 -12.39 -1.37
CA LYS A 148 -11.24 -12.15 -1.73
C LYS A 148 -11.09 -11.62 -3.15
N VAL A 149 -11.57 -10.41 -3.35
CA VAL A 149 -11.50 -9.68 -4.62
C VAL A 149 -11.21 -8.20 -4.36
N ILE A 150 -10.76 -7.47 -5.36
CA ILE A 150 -10.72 -6.01 -5.34
C ILE A 150 -11.93 -5.53 -6.16
N PRO A 151 -12.94 -4.92 -5.53
CA PRO A 151 -14.25 -4.69 -6.15
C PRO A 151 -14.31 -3.46 -7.07
N THR A 152 -13.17 -2.87 -7.39
CA THR A 152 -13.07 -1.66 -8.20
C THR A 152 -11.76 -1.62 -8.98
N ASP A 153 -11.74 -0.90 -10.07
CA ASP A 153 -10.52 -0.55 -10.82
C ASP A 153 -9.98 0.85 -10.47
N SER A 154 -10.60 1.53 -9.49
CA SER A 154 -10.19 2.84 -9.00
C SER A 154 -10.27 2.86 -7.47
N ILE A 155 -9.12 2.67 -6.84
CA ILE A 155 -8.99 2.75 -5.38
C ILE A 155 -8.80 4.21 -5.00
N VAL A 156 -9.40 4.63 -3.89
CA VAL A 156 -9.18 5.96 -3.30
C VAL A 156 -8.43 5.83 -1.98
N MET A 157 -7.57 6.80 -1.69
CA MET A 157 -6.88 6.90 -0.42
C MET A 157 -7.04 8.34 0.10
N LYS A 158 -7.62 8.49 1.27
CA LYS A 158 -7.74 9.79 1.93
C LYS A 158 -6.36 10.31 2.28
N VAL A 159 -6.11 11.59 1.99
CA VAL A 159 -4.82 12.22 2.29
C VAL A 159 -4.88 12.85 3.68
N ASP A 160 -3.97 12.44 4.55
CA ASP A 160 -3.72 13.12 5.81
C ASP A 160 -2.85 14.36 5.55
N LYS A 161 -3.51 15.50 5.35
CA LYS A 161 -2.84 16.76 5.00
C LYS A 161 -1.84 17.22 6.07
N GLU A 162 -2.09 16.92 7.34
CA GLU A 162 -1.18 17.27 8.42
C GLU A 162 0.06 16.38 8.40
N ALA A 163 -0.10 15.09 8.17
CA ALA A 163 1.03 14.16 8.00
C ALA A 163 1.89 14.57 6.79
N VAL A 164 1.27 14.88 5.65
CA VAL A 164 1.99 15.37 4.45
C VAL A 164 2.78 16.65 4.75
N ARG A 165 2.21 17.61 5.49
CA ARG A 165 2.94 18.83 5.88
C ARG A 165 4.12 18.52 6.79
N ARG A 166 3.96 17.61 7.74
CA ARG A 166 5.04 17.23 8.66
C ARG A 166 6.16 16.42 7.99
N SER A 167 5.84 15.65 6.95
CA SER A 167 6.81 14.76 6.30
C SER A 167 7.91 15.48 5.51
N GLY A 168 7.71 16.77 5.19
CA GLY A 168 8.63 17.53 4.36
C GLY A 168 8.59 17.19 2.86
N MET A 169 7.62 16.38 2.42
CA MET A 169 7.46 15.97 1.01
C MET A 169 6.88 17.08 0.11
N MET A 170 6.40 18.18 0.69
CA MET A 170 5.77 19.25 -0.08
C MET A 170 6.77 20.19 -0.71
N ILE A 171 6.48 20.57 -1.96
CA ILE A 171 7.10 21.74 -2.60
C ILE A 171 6.31 22.99 -2.20
N PRO A 172 6.98 24.08 -1.78
CA PRO A 172 6.31 25.31 -1.42
C PRO A 172 5.39 25.82 -2.55
N GLY A 173 4.13 26.06 -2.21
CA GLY A 173 3.11 26.53 -3.16
C GLY A 173 2.19 25.44 -3.70
N ASP A 174 2.48 24.16 -3.46
CA ASP A 174 1.62 23.07 -3.89
C ASP A 174 0.37 22.94 -3.00
N SER A 175 -0.74 22.56 -3.63
CA SER A 175 -1.98 22.24 -2.94
C SER A 175 -2.03 20.74 -2.62
N ILE A 176 -2.46 20.40 -1.40
CA ILE A 176 -2.66 19.00 -1.00
C ILE A 176 -4.10 18.59 -1.34
N PRO A 177 -4.31 17.59 -2.21
CA PRO A 177 -5.64 17.08 -2.51
C PRO A 177 -6.25 16.39 -1.29
N ASP A 178 -7.59 16.21 -1.29
CA ASP A 178 -8.27 15.44 -0.24
C ASP A 178 -8.11 13.94 -0.40
N TYR A 179 -7.94 13.48 -1.64
CA TYR A 179 -7.82 12.08 -2.00
C TYR A 179 -6.75 11.86 -3.06
N MET A 180 -6.03 10.76 -2.94
CA MET A 180 -5.21 10.17 -3.99
C MET A 180 -6.01 9.05 -4.66
N HIS A 181 -5.88 8.91 -5.97
CA HIS A 181 -6.52 7.87 -6.75
C HIS A 181 -5.49 6.90 -7.31
N ILE A 182 -5.70 5.60 -7.08
CA ILE A 182 -4.87 4.52 -7.60
C ILE A 182 -5.66 3.79 -8.67
N SER A 183 -5.23 3.89 -9.92
CA SER A 183 -5.88 3.23 -11.04
C SER A 183 -5.37 1.81 -11.21
N LEU A 184 -6.31 0.85 -11.21
CA LEU A 184 -6.07 -0.55 -11.56
C LEU A 184 -6.64 -0.90 -12.93
N LYS A 185 -6.95 0.11 -13.75
CA LYS A 185 -7.57 -0.08 -15.06
C LYS A 185 -6.71 -1.00 -15.93
N GLY A 186 -7.34 -2.06 -16.45
CA GLY A 186 -6.67 -3.08 -17.27
C GLY A 186 -5.96 -4.20 -16.47
N LYS A 187 -5.81 -4.08 -15.16
CA LYS A 187 -5.32 -5.16 -14.30
C LYS A 187 -6.42 -6.19 -14.04
N ARG A 188 -6.07 -7.47 -14.15
CA ARG A 188 -6.97 -8.60 -13.85
C ARG A 188 -6.83 -9.11 -12.42
N ALA A 189 -5.67 -8.88 -11.83
CA ALA A 189 -5.35 -9.24 -10.45
C ALA A 189 -4.19 -8.39 -9.95
N LEU A 190 -4.04 -8.30 -8.62
CA LEU A 190 -2.81 -7.84 -7.98
C LEU A 190 -2.09 -9.04 -7.36
N TYR A 191 -0.79 -9.12 -7.59
CA TYR A 191 0.07 -10.13 -6.99
C TYR A 191 0.49 -9.73 -5.56
N LYS A 192 1.02 -10.68 -4.80
CA LYS A 192 1.44 -10.47 -3.40
C LYS A 192 2.34 -9.25 -3.23
N SER A 193 3.33 -9.06 -4.11
CA SER A 193 4.21 -7.90 -4.07
C SER A 193 3.45 -6.57 -4.21
N GLU A 194 2.47 -6.51 -5.10
CA GLU A 194 1.62 -5.33 -5.30
C GLU A 194 0.67 -5.11 -4.10
N LEU A 195 0.16 -6.19 -3.50
CA LEU A 195 -0.64 -6.11 -2.27
C LEU A 195 0.20 -5.57 -1.11
N MET A 196 1.46 -6.01 -0.98
CA MET A 196 2.38 -5.49 0.04
C MET A 196 2.73 -4.02 -0.20
N MET A 197 2.88 -3.59 -1.46
CA MET A 197 3.05 -2.16 -1.78
C MET A 197 1.84 -1.33 -1.31
N LEU A 198 0.63 -1.81 -1.58
CA LEU A 198 -0.60 -1.14 -1.14
C LEU A 198 -0.74 -1.13 0.39
N GLU A 199 -0.36 -2.22 1.06
CA GLU A 199 -0.31 -2.28 2.52
C GLU A 199 0.65 -1.24 3.08
N MET A 200 1.89 -1.21 2.59
CA MET A 200 2.88 -0.25 3.04
C MET A 200 2.46 1.19 2.76
N LEU A 201 1.82 1.45 1.61
CA LEU A 201 1.29 2.77 1.28
C LEU A 201 0.19 3.20 2.26
N SER A 202 -0.73 2.28 2.58
CA SER A 202 -1.81 2.51 3.53
C SER A 202 -1.30 2.79 4.94
N GLU A 203 -0.35 1.97 5.41
CA GLU A 203 0.14 2.01 6.78
C GLU A 203 1.23 3.07 7.02
N ALA A 204 1.95 3.49 5.97
CA ALA A 204 2.87 4.63 6.04
C ALA A 204 2.15 5.95 6.36
N ASN A 205 0.88 6.05 6.08
CA ASN A 205 -0.01 7.17 6.42
C ASN A 205 0.61 8.54 6.14
N TRP A 206 1.28 8.70 4.99
CA TRP A 206 1.95 9.93 4.54
C TRP A 206 3.13 10.40 5.43
N GLU A 207 3.52 9.63 6.43
CA GLU A 207 4.62 10.01 7.34
C GLU A 207 5.99 9.54 6.82
N ARG A 208 6.01 8.56 5.94
CA ARG A 208 7.23 7.97 5.39
C ARG A 208 7.24 8.11 3.86
N PRO A 209 8.25 8.77 3.26
CA PRO A 209 8.34 8.92 1.80
C PRO A 209 8.48 7.58 1.08
N ILE A 210 7.74 7.41 -0.01
CA ILE A 210 7.76 6.20 -0.85
C ILE A 210 8.10 6.60 -2.28
N TYR A 211 9.06 5.89 -2.87
CA TYR A 211 9.58 6.09 -4.23
C TYR A 211 9.48 4.81 -5.06
N ILE A 212 9.23 4.97 -6.36
CA ILE A 212 9.12 3.88 -7.33
C ILE A 212 10.03 4.18 -8.51
#